data_9373962c2451fbca47ac782389de5ace
#
_entry.id   9373962c2451fbca47ac782389de5ace
#
_cell.length_a   1.000
_cell.length_b   1.000
_cell.length_c   1.000
_cell.angle_alpha   90.00
_cell.angle_beta   90.00
_cell.angle_gamma   90.00
#
_symmetry.space_group_name_H-M   'P 1'
#
loop_
_entity.id
_entity.type
_entity.pdbx_description
1 polymer ?
#
loop_
_entity_poly.entity_id
_entity_poly.type
_entity_poly.pdbx_seq_one_letter_code
_entity_poly.pdbx_strand_id
1 'polypeptide(L)'
;MKSVTLEFREVSYREKDEESDLTEVSFSLRRGQRTSLQCVRPEQSETIWRLLQTNLRPHKGDIDAPVRDQCYSNRLLETALDPQKTVLENLASPRFEMRPWVAGKPRTWQQLADMLEVSNSTLRRPLDSLEACIRQRVSWLFLWCLDVELLILESVLEDLDQSLKKLVFDWWEDSKGTILYLGEPAEDFSFQYHFAINADGHLIDQNIKHDHFW
;
A
#
# COMPACT_ATOMS: atom_id res chain seq x y z
N MET A 1 -7.40 7.87 22.74
CA MET A 1 -6.55 8.46 21.66
C MET A 1 -6.20 7.32 20.71
N LYS A 2 -6.40 7.47 19.38
CA LYS A 2 -5.91 6.48 18.43
C LYS A 2 -4.38 6.53 18.43
N SER A 3 -3.72 5.38 18.54
CA SER A 3 -2.26 5.29 18.48
C SER A 3 -1.75 5.73 17.11
N VAL A 4 -0.60 6.39 17.08
CA VAL A 4 0.13 6.67 15.83
C VAL A 4 0.69 5.34 15.32
N THR A 5 0.51 5.06 14.04
CA THR A 5 1.02 3.86 13.38
C THR A 5 2.30 4.17 12.61
N LEU A 6 2.37 5.35 11.96
CA LEU A 6 3.54 5.80 11.22
C LEU A 6 3.77 7.28 11.50
N GLU A 7 5.01 7.68 11.75
CA GLU A 7 5.38 9.07 11.93
C GLU A 7 6.73 9.37 11.27
N PHE A 8 6.75 10.36 10.42
CA PHE A 8 7.94 11.01 9.89
C PHE A 8 8.15 12.32 10.63
N ARG A 9 9.34 12.56 11.15
CA ARG A 9 9.72 13.79 11.90
C ARG A 9 10.92 14.43 11.24
N GLU A 10 10.71 15.52 10.52
CA GLU A 10 11.76 16.29 9.83
C GLU A 10 12.70 15.43 8.96
N VAL A 11 12.14 14.43 8.31
CA VAL A 11 12.91 13.45 7.55
C VAL A 11 13.50 14.09 6.31
N SER A 12 14.82 13.99 6.18
CA SER A 12 15.53 14.39 4.97
C SER A 12 16.38 13.22 4.47
N TYR A 13 16.30 12.98 3.18
CA TYR A 13 17.09 11.96 2.51
C TYR A 13 17.52 12.42 1.12
N ARG A 14 18.72 12.04 0.75
CA ARG A 14 19.32 12.31 -0.55
C ARG A 14 20.15 11.10 -0.98
N GLU A 15 19.91 10.57 -2.14
CA GLU A 15 20.81 9.59 -2.74
C GLU A 15 22.06 10.32 -3.25
N LYS A 16 23.21 9.64 -3.28
CA LYS A 16 24.48 10.26 -3.68
C LYS A 16 24.36 10.86 -5.08
N ASP A 17 24.79 12.12 -5.18
CA ASP A 17 24.90 12.89 -6.44
C ASP A 17 23.57 13.32 -7.10
N GLU A 18 22.43 13.17 -6.41
CA GLU A 18 21.13 13.61 -6.88
C GLU A 18 20.57 14.81 -6.08
N GLU A 19 19.54 15.46 -6.63
CA GLU A 19 18.74 16.42 -5.90
C GLU A 19 18.05 15.73 -4.71
N SER A 20 17.78 16.50 -3.63
CA SER A 20 17.15 15.93 -2.43
C SER A 20 15.81 15.28 -2.76
N ASP A 21 15.68 13.98 -2.43
CA ASP A 21 14.42 13.27 -2.62
C ASP A 21 13.37 13.71 -1.60
N LEU A 22 13.81 13.91 -0.34
CA LEU A 22 12.99 14.35 0.77
C LEU A 22 13.70 15.44 1.55
N THR A 23 12.98 16.52 1.88
CA THR A 23 13.50 17.68 2.61
C THR A 23 12.56 18.03 3.75
N GLU A 24 12.99 17.74 5.00
CA GLU A 24 12.27 18.05 6.25
C GLU A 24 10.80 17.58 6.25
N VAL A 25 10.55 16.42 5.67
CA VAL A 25 9.21 15.83 5.55
C VAL A 25 8.70 15.41 6.93
N SER A 26 7.54 15.90 7.32
CA SER A 26 6.88 15.56 8.58
C SER A 26 5.40 15.27 8.37
N PHE A 27 4.97 14.06 8.66
CA PHE A 27 3.56 13.66 8.67
C PHE A 27 3.35 12.46 9.59
N SER A 28 2.10 12.21 9.97
CA SER A 28 1.77 11.03 10.77
C SER A 28 0.48 10.36 10.29
N LEU A 29 0.47 9.04 10.38
CA LEU A 29 -0.73 8.22 10.18
C LEU A 29 -1.16 7.59 11.49
N ARG A 30 -2.44 7.71 11.83
CA ARG A 30 -3.04 7.02 12.97
C ARG A 30 -3.66 5.71 12.52
N ARG A 31 -3.78 4.78 13.44
CA ARG A 31 -4.39 3.49 13.20
C ARG A 31 -5.75 3.60 12.51
N GLY A 32 -5.91 2.89 11.42
CA GLY A 32 -7.11 2.87 10.59
C GLY A 32 -7.29 4.08 9.69
N GLN A 33 -6.26 4.92 9.50
CA GLN A 33 -6.29 6.01 8.53
C GLN A 33 -5.88 5.53 7.15
N ARG A 34 -6.49 6.15 6.15
CA ARG A 34 -6.16 6.03 4.74
C ARG A 34 -5.64 7.38 4.26
N THR A 35 -4.39 7.40 3.86
CA THR A 35 -3.69 8.62 3.46
C THR A 35 -3.11 8.43 2.08
N SER A 36 -3.34 9.37 1.17
CA SER A 36 -2.60 9.43 -0.09
C SER A 36 -1.40 10.36 0.05
N LEU A 37 -0.32 9.96 -0.57
CA LEU A 37 0.90 10.74 -0.68
C LEU A 37 1.35 10.74 -2.13
N GLN A 38 1.08 11.83 -2.82
CA GLN A 38 1.49 12.03 -4.20
C GLN A 38 2.92 12.56 -4.24
N CYS A 39 3.76 11.94 -5.03
CA CYS A 39 5.13 12.38 -5.27
C CYS A 39 5.24 12.95 -6.69
N VAL A 40 5.80 14.15 -6.82
CA VAL A 40 6.00 14.78 -8.14
C VAL A 40 7.05 14.02 -8.95
N ARG A 41 8.06 13.45 -8.25
CA ARG A 41 9.09 12.63 -8.88
C ARG A 41 8.95 11.17 -8.44
N PRO A 42 9.03 10.19 -9.36
CA PRO A 42 8.95 8.75 -9.06
C PRO A 42 9.99 8.30 -8.03
N GLU A 43 11.20 8.90 -8.03
CA GLU A 43 12.28 8.57 -7.11
C GLU A 43 11.90 8.85 -5.65
N GLN A 44 11.02 9.83 -5.41
CA GLN A 44 10.53 10.17 -4.06
C GLN A 44 9.66 9.03 -3.50
N SER A 45 8.79 8.42 -4.30
CA SER A 45 8.01 7.24 -3.90
C SER A 45 8.92 6.07 -3.58
N GLU A 46 9.92 5.82 -4.43
CA GLU A 46 10.93 4.79 -4.21
C GLU A 46 11.69 5.00 -2.91
N THR A 47 12.12 6.24 -2.64
CA THR A 47 12.82 6.61 -1.41
C THR A 47 11.95 6.36 -0.17
N ILE A 48 10.68 6.78 -0.18
CA ILE A 48 9.75 6.53 0.92
C ILE A 48 9.58 5.02 1.15
N TRP A 49 9.34 4.26 0.08
CA TRP A 49 9.21 2.83 0.16
C TRP A 49 10.47 2.17 0.76
N ARG A 50 11.66 2.56 0.31
CA ARG A 50 12.95 2.05 0.82
C ARG A 50 13.16 2.41 2.29
N LEU A 51 12.84 3.62 2.71
CA LEU A 51 12.93 4.04 4.11
C LEU A 51 12.02 3.21 5.03
N LEU A 52 10.84 2.81 4.56
CA LEU A 52 9.88 2.04 5.33
C LEU A 52 10.15 0.52 5.32
N GLN A 53 10.66 -0.01 4.22
CA GLN A 53 10.80 -1.47 4.01
C GLN A 53 12.22 -1.99 4.16
N THR A 54 13.22 -1.13 4.12
CA THR A 54 14.62 -1.49 4.22
C THR A 54 15.24 -0.91 5.49
N ASN A 55 16.48 -1.27 5.79
CA ASN A 55 17.23 -0.63 6.88
C ASN A 55 17.86 0.71 6.46
N LEU A 56 17.34 1.34 5.42
CA LEU A 56 17.77 2.66 4.99
C LEU A 56 17.45 3.67 6.08
N ARG A 57 18.42 4.51 6.44
CA ARG A 57 18.23 5.54 7.46
C ARG A 57 18.19 6.91 6.80
N PRO A 58 17.31 7.80 7.23
CA PRO A 58 17.33 9.18 6.78
C PRO A 58 18.65 9.86 7.22
N HIS A 59 19.08 10.86 6.49
CA HIS A 59 20.24 11.68 6.85
C HIS A 59 19.93 12.63 8.01
N LYS A 60 18.68 13.09 8.10
CA LYS A 60 18.15 13.94 9.18
C LYS A 60 16.74 13.46 9.54
N GLY A 61 16.35 13.65 10.79
CA GLY A 61 15.05 13.28 11.31
C GLY A 61 14.93 11.81 11.66
N ASP A 62 13.73 11.42 12.06
CA ASP A 62 13.42 10.09 12.52
C ASP A 62 12.14 9.55 11.86
N ILE A 63 12.06 8.23 11.70
CA ILE A 63 10.87 7.53 11.26
C ILE A 63 10.49 6.52 12.34
N ASP A 64 9.28 6.70 12.90
CA ASP A 64 8.64 5.73 13.77
C ASP A 64 7.61 4.94 12.95
N ALA A 65 7.88 3.68 12.71
CA ALA A 65 7.07 2.80 11.88
C ALA A 65 6.84 1.46 12.58
N PRO A 66 5.77 0.73 12.23
CA PRO A 66 5.57 -0.63 12.72
C PRO A 66 6.79 -1.51 12.44
N VAL A 67 6.99 -2.53 13.26
CA VAL A 67 8.00 -3.55 12.98
C VAL A 67 7.78 -4.15 11.59
N ARG A 68 8.85 -4.58 10.96
CA ARG A 68 8.88 -5.00 9.56
C ARG A 68 7.81 -6.03 9.17
N ASP A 69 7.50 -6.95 10.07
CA ASP A 69 6.50 -8.00 9.85
C ASP A 69 5.06 -7.47 9.86
N GLN A 70 4.86 -6.24 10.32
CA GLN A 70 3.56 -5.57 10.40
C GLN A 70 3.40 -4.43 9.39
N CYS A 71 4.42 -4.18 8.57
CA CYS A 71 4.40 -3.20 7.50
C CYS A 71 4.63 -3.91 6.17
N TYR A 72 3.68 -3.82 5.26
CA TYR A 72 3.77 -4.53 3.97
C TYR A 72 3.41 -3.62 2.81
N SER A 73 3.99 -3.87 1.65
CA SER A 73 3.67 -3.17 0.41
C SER A 73 3.32 -4.15 -0.70
N ASN A 74 2.59 -3.68 -1.72
CA ASN A 74 2.34 -4.48 -2.92
C ASN A 74 3.65 -4.86 -3.64
N ARG A 75 4.66 -4.00 -3.66
CA ARG A 75 5.99 -4.31 -4.22
C ARG A 75 6.70 -5.42 -3.44
N LEU A 76 6.66 -5.37 -2.10
CA LEU A 76 7.26 -6.41 -1.29
C LEU A 76 6.52 -7.74 -1.48
N LEU A 77 5.22 -7.70 -1.68
CA LEU A 77 4.43 -8.87 -2.01
C LEU A 77 4.92 -9.53 -3.29
N GLU A 78 5.10 -8.76 -4.36
CA GLU A 78 5.60 -9.25 -5.64
C GLU A 78 6.98 -9.92 -5.51
N THR A 79 7.88 -9.31 -4.72
CA THR A 79 9.23 -9.87 -4.48
C THR A 79 9.26 -11.03 -3.49
N ALA A 80 8.28 -11.13 -2.61
CA ALA A 80 8.21 -12.15 -1.57
C ALA A 80 7.49 -13.43 -2.02
N LEU A 81 6.76 -13.37 -3.14
CA LEU A 81 6.13 -14.53 -3.74
C LEU A 81 7.11 -15.27 -4.65
N ASP A 82 7.05 -16.59 -4.62
CA ASP A 82 7.83 -17.43 -5.51
C ASP A 82 7.07 -17.60 -6.85
N PRO A 83 7.58 -17.04 -7.96
CA PRO A 83 6.87 -17.06 -9.24
C PRO A 83 6.68 -18.48 -9.80
N GLN A 84 7.55 -19.43 -9.42
CA GLN A 84 7.50 -20.82 -9.87
C GLN A 84 6.52 -21.67 -9.06
N LYS A 85 6.12 -21.20 -7.87
CA LYS A 85 5.11 -21.87 -7.07
C LYS A 85 3.71 -21.51 -7.52
N THR A 86 2.79 -22.42 -7.29
CA THR A 86 1.35 -22.17 -7.50
C THR A 86 0.84 -21.07 -6.55
N VAL A 87 -0.28 -20.46 -6.90
CA VAL A 87 -0.96 -19.51 -6.01
C VAL A 87 -1.23 -20.12 -4.64
N LEU A 88 -1.70 -21.39 -4.60
CA LEU A 88 -1.96 -22.10 -3.33
C LEU A 88 -0.72 -22.32 -2.49
N GLU A 89 0.39 -22.71 -3.10
CA GLU A 89 1.66 -22.91 -2.37
C GLU A 89 2.18 -21.60 -1.79
N ASN A 90 2.00 -20.49 -2.49
CA ASN A 90 2.32 -19.17 -1.97
C ASN A 90 1.39 -18.78 -0.81
N LEU A 91 0.07 -19.01 -0.93
CA LEU A 91 -0.90 -18.75 0.14
C LEU A 91 -0.69 -19.60 1.39
N ALA A 92 -0.03 -20.74 1.28
CA ALA A 92 0.33 -21.57 2.44
C ALA A 92 1.44 -20.97 3.32
N SER A 93 2.03 -19.84 2.92
CA SER A 93 3.01 -19.14 3.74
C SER A 93 2.35 -18.59 5.03
N PRO A 94 3.03 -18.69 6.21
CA PRO A 94 2.48 -18.22 7.50
C PRO A 94 2.13 -16.74 7.57
N ARG A 95 2.62 -15.95 6.61
CA ARG A 95 2.31 -14.49 6.53
C ARG A 95 0.88 -14.18 6.11
N PHE A 96 0.16 -15.16 5.55
CA PHE A 96 -1.21 -14.97 5.08
C PHE A 96 -2.21 -15.53 6.08
N GLU A 97 -3.21 -14.73 6.42
CA GLU A 97 -4.32 -15.17 7.23
C GLU A 97 -5.22 -16.17 6.48
N MET A 98 -5.58 -17.24 7.16
CA MET A 98 -6.51 -18.23 6.62
C MET A 98 -7.97 -17.75 6.60
N ARG A 99 -8.28 -16.71 7.38
CA ARG A 99 -9.61 -16.12 7.50
C ARG A 99 -9.53 -14.60 7.65
N PRO A 100 -9.06 -13.89 6.63
CA PRO A 100 -8.96 -12.44 6.67
C PRO A 100 -10.35 -11.79 6.80
N TRP A 101 -10.37 -10.61 7.37
CA TRP A 101 -11.58 -9.82 7.52
C TRP A 101 -11.79 -8.95 6.27
N VAL A 102 -12.77 -9.29 5.45
CA VAL A 102 -13.06 -8.58 4.20
C VAL A 102 -14.57 -8.36 4.06
N ALA A 103 -14.97 -7.16 3.68
CA ALA A 103 -16.36 -6.75 3.52
C ALA A 103 -17.21 -7.07 4.78
N GLY A 104 -16.75 -6.56 5.93
CA GLY A 104 -17.48 -6.62 7.20
C GLY A 104 -17.57 -8.00 7.87
N LYS A 105 -16.88 -9.03 7.37
CA LYS A 105 -16.89 -10.38 7.96
C LYS A 105 -15.62 -11.18 7.65
N PRO A 106 -15.30 -12.18 8.52
CA PRO A 106 -14.21 -13.12 8.21
C PRO A 106 -14.58 -13.98 6.99
N ARG A 107 -13.61 -14.17 6.10
CA ARG A 107 -13.75 -14.99 4.90
C ARG A 107 -12.60 -15.97 4.80
N THR A 108 -12.84 -17.10 4.15
CA THR A 108 -11.75 -17.99 3.77
C THR A 108 -11.08 -17.46 2.49
N TRP A 109 -9.84 -17.83 2.25
CA TRP A 109 -9.16 -17.48 1.01
C TRP A 109 -9.92 -18.04 -0.24
N GLN A 110 -10.63 -19.17 -0.10
CA GLN A 110 -11.48 -19.71 -1.18
C GLN A 110 -12.63 -18.74 -1.51
N GLN A 111 -13.30 -18.22 -0.46
CA GLN A 111 -14.38 -17.25 -0.66
C GLN A 111 -13.86 -15.95 -1.30
N LEU A 112 -12.64 -15.54 -0.97
CA LEU A 112 -12.00 -14.37 -1.59
C LEU A 112 -11.62 -14.65 -3.05
N ALA A 113 -11.09 -15.84 -3.34
CA ALA A 113 -10.80 -16.26 -4.70
C ALA A 113 -12.07 -16.27 -5.58
N ASP A 114 -13.18 -16.80 -5.05
CA ASP A 114 -14.47 -16.78 -5.75
C ASP A 114 -14.96 -15.35 -6.00
N MET A 115 -14.84 -14.45 -5.00
CA MET A 115 -15.19 -13.03 -5.15
C MET A 115 -14.35 -12.33 -6.22
N LEU A 116 -13.06 -12.64 -6.29
CA LEU A 116 -12.13 -12.12 -7.27
C LEU A 116 -12.18 -12.85 -8.62
N GLU A 117 -13.11 -13.77 -8.80
CA GLU A 117 -13.26 -14.60 -10.01
C GLU A 117 -11.98 -15.40 -10.35
N VAL A 118 -11.22 -15.80 -9.31
CA VAL A 118 -10.03 -16.63 -9.46
C VAL A 118 -10.42 -18.09 -9.31
N SER A 119 -10.41 -18.83 -10.42
CA SER A 119 -10.85 -20.22 -10.44
C SER A 119 -9.92 -21.17 -9.68
N ASN A 120 -10.43 -22.33 -9.24
CA ASN A 120 -9.63 -23.37 -8.63
C ASN A 120 -8.51 -23.91 -9.55
N SER A 121 -8.72 -23.88 -10.86
CA SER A 121 -7.66 -24.24 -11.82
C SER A 121 -6.56 -23.19 -11.85
N THR A 122 -6.91 -21.91 -11.78
CA THR A 122 -5.96 -20.80 -11.67
C THR A 122 -5.12 -20.89 -10.40
N LEU A 123 -5.75 -21.19 -9.26
CA LEU A 123 -5.06 -21.32 -7.98
C LEU A 123 -3.97 -22.42 -7.97
N ARG A 124 -4.05 -23.39 -8.85
CA ARG A 124 -3.07 -24.48 -9.02
C ARG A 124 -2.00 -24.19 -10.08
N ARG A 125 -2.02 -23.03 -10.69
CA ARG A 125 -1.00 -22.62 -11.68
C ARG A 125 0.12 -21.83 -11.00
N PRO A 126 1.37 -21.94 -11.51
CA PRO A 126 2.46 -21.05 -11.12
C PRO A 126 2.12 -19.58 -11.40
N LEU A 127 2.60 -18.68 -10.55
CA LEU A 127 2.31 -17.24 -10.67
C LEU A 127 2.81 -16.65 -12.00
N ASP A 128 3.97 -17.07 -12.47
CA ASP A 128 4.54 -16.58 -13.72
C ASP A 128 3.77 -17.00 -14.98
N SER A 129 2.98 -18.08 -14.87
CA SER A 129 2.12 -18.58 -15.95
C SER A 129 0.79 -17.85 -16.07
N LEU A 130 0.48 -16.93 -15.18
CA LEU A 130 -0.79 -16.21 -15.15
C LEU A 130 -0.79 -15.02 -16.12
N GLU A 131 -1.90 -14.83 -16.82
CA GLU A 131 -2.15 -13.62 -17.61
C GLU A 131 -2.22 -12.38 -16.72
N ALA A 132 -1.89 -11.20 -17.24
CA ALA A 132 -1.79 -9.97 -16.48
C ALA A 132 -3.07 -9.63 -15.69
N CYS A 133 -4.25 -9.75 -16.31
CA CYS A 133 -5.53 -9.47 -15.66
C CYS A 133 -5.82 -10.46 -14.51
N ILE A 134 -5.49 -11.72 -14.68
CA ILE A 134 -5.65 -12.74 -13.62
C ILE A 134 -4.62 -12.53 -12.52
N ARG A 135 -3.39 -12.19 -12.88
CA ARG A 135 -2.32 -11.87 -11.91
C ARG A 135 -2.72 -10.69 -11.02
N GLN A 136 -3.34 -9.65 -11.58
CA GLN A 136 -3.84 -8.53 -10.81
C GLN A 136 -4.88 -8.96 -9.75
N ARG A 137 -5.85 -9.81 -10.11
CA ARG A 137 -6.84 -10.37 -9.18
C ARG A 137 -6.19 -11.24 -8.11
N VAL A 138 -5.20 -12.05 -8.47
CA VAL A 138 -4.43 -12.86 -7.55
C VAL A 138 -3.59 -11.98 -6.60
N SER A 139 -3.02 -10.88 -7.07
CA SER A 139 -2.33 -9.91 -6.20
C SER A 139 -3.26 -9.34 -5.13
N TRP A 140 -4.50 -8.98 -5.51
CA TRP A 140 -5.51 -8.55 -4.53
C TRP A 140 -5.91 -9.66 -3.55
N LEU A 141 -5.98 -10.93 -4.00
CA LEU A 141 -6.20 -12.07 -3.08
C LEU A 141 -5.13 -12.14 -2.01
N PHE A 142 -3.86 -12.01 -2.39
CA PHE A 142 -2.76 -11.98 -1.43
C PHE A 142 -2.83 -10.78 -0.49
N LEU A 143 -3.07 -9.57 -1.02
CA LEU A 143 -3.19 -8.34 -0.22
C LEU A 143 -4.30 -8.45 0.83
N TRP A 144 -5.45 -9.03 0.47
CA TRP A 144 -6.55 -9.22 1.40
C TRP A 144 -6.27 -10.29 2.47
N CYS A 145 -5.37 -11.21 2.20
CA CYS A 145 -4.96 -12.23 3.16
C CYS A 145 -3.81 -11.78 4.09
N LEU A 146 -3.26 -10.57 3.91
CA LEU A 146 -2.25 -10.03 4.81
C LEU A 146 -2.88 -9.51 6.11
N ASP A 147 -2.32 -9.94 7.25
CA ASP A 147 -2.59 -9.33 8.57
C ASP A 147 -1.44 -8.37 8.91
N VAL A 148 -1.62 -7.11 8.55
CA VAL A 148 -0.58 -6.09 8.72
C VAL A 148 -1.15 -4.83 9.37
N GLU A 149 -0.31 -4.15 10.13
CA GLU A 149 -0.68 -2.90 10.79
C GLU A 149 -0.65 -1.71 9.83
N LEU A 150 0.29 -1.71 8.89
CA LEU A 150 0.45 -0.71 7.85
C LEU A 150 0.58 -1.37 6.48
N LEU A 151 -0.34 -1.04 5.59
CA LEU A 151 -0.28 -1.43 4.19
C LEU A 151 0.14 -0.22 3.34
N ILE A 152 1.22 -0.38 2.58
CA ILE A 152 1.69 0.60 1.62
C ILE A 152 1.27 0.13 0.23
N LEU A 153 0.49 0.93 -0.45
CA LEU A 153 0.03 0.63 -1.81
C LEU A 153 0.59 1.68 -2.76
N GLU A 154 1.15 1.24 -3.86
CA GLU A 154 1.70 2.12 -4.88
C GLU A 154 1.03 1.85 -6.21
N SER A 155 0.34 2.87 -6.75
CA SER A 155 -0.32 2.89 -8.06
C SER A 155 -1.23 1.68 -8.38
N VAL A 156 -1.67 0.92 -7.37
CA VAL A 156 -2.47 -0.32 -7.55
C VAL A 156 -3.95 -0.06 -7.79
N LEU A 157 -4.40 1.17 -7.61
CA LEU A 157 -5.79 1.57 -7.85
C LEU A 157 -6.00 2.04 -9.30
N GLU A 158 -4.91 2.21 -10.02
CA GLU A 158 -4.91 2.52 -11.44
C GLU A 158 -5.21 1.24 -12.25
N ASP A 159 -5.78 1.40 -13.42
CA ASP A 159 -6.01 0.30 -14.38
C ASP A 159 -6.85 -0.90 -13.87
N LEU A 160 -7.62 -0.72 -12.79
CA LEU A 160 -8.56 -1.75 -12.34
C LEU A 160 -9.73 -1.89 -13.32
N ASP A 161 -10.03 -3.11 -13.74
CA ASP A 161 -11.28 -3.36 -14.44
C ASP A 161 -12.49 -3.03 -13.54
N GLN A 162 -13.64 -2.74 -14.15
CA GLN A 162 -14.79 -2.22 -13.43
C GLN A 162 -15.33 -3.19 -12.36
N SER A 163 -15.22 -4.51 -12.57
CA SER A 163 -15.65 -5.52 -11.60
C SER A 163 -14.69 -5.58 -10.41
N LEU A 164 -13.40 -5.56 -10.66
CA LEU A 164 -12.36 -5.56 -9.64
C LEU A 164 -12.37 -4.25 -8.87
N LYS A 165 -12.52 -3.11 -9.54
CA LYS A 165 -12.61 -1.78 -8.92
C LYS A 165 -13.72 -1.73 -7.86
N LYS A 166 -14.90 -2.26 -8.17
CA LYS A 166 -16.00 -2.34 -7.20
C LYS A 166 -15.65 -3.18 -5.98
N LEU A 167 -15.04 -4.35 -6.17
CA LEU A 167 -14.64 -5.23 -5.07
C LEU A 167 -13.56 -4.59 -4.18
N VAL A 168 -12.59 -3.93 -4.82
CA VAL A 168 -11.52 -3.20 -4.12
C VAL A 168 -12.10 -2.02 -3.36
N PHE A 169 -13.05 -1.27 -3.94
CA PHE A 169 -13.76 -0.19 -3.26
C PHE A 169 -14.53 -0.68 -2.03
N ASP A 170 -15.30 -1.76 -2.15
CA ASP A 170 -16.04 -2.33 -1.02
C ASP A 170 -15.08 -2.78 0.11
N TRP A 171 -13.95 -3.39 -0.24
CA TRP A 171 -12.91 -3.73 0.74
C TRP A 171 -12.28 -2.48 1.35
N TRP A 172 -12.00 -1.46 0.53
CA TRP A 172 -11.40 -0.21 0.98
C TRP A 172 -12.24 0.49 2.03
N GLU A 173 -13.56 0.61 1.80
CA GLU A 173 -14.48 1.24 2.73
C GLU A 173 -14.61 0.48 4.06
N ASP A 174 -14.58 -0.83 4.01
CA ASP A 174 -14.70 -1.70 5.20
C ASP A 174 -13.36 -1.96 5.91
N SER A 175 -12.24 -1.64 5.28
CA SER A 175 -10.92 -1.89 5.85
C SER A 175 -10.69 -1.07 7.11
N LYS A 176 -10.22 -1.73 8.16
CA LYS A 176 -9.79 -1.11 9.42
C LYS A 176 -8.27 -0.92 9.48
N GLY A 177 -7.57 -1.39 8.47
CA GLY A 177 -6.12 -1.26 8.35
C GLY A 177 -5.69 0.20 8.15
N THR A 178 -4.46 0.49 8.51
CA THR A 178 -3.82 1.76 8.15
C THR A 178 -3.26 1.62 6.74
N ILE A 179 -3.58 2.55 5.86
CA ILE A 179 -3.14 2.49 4.46
C ILE A 179 -2.41 3.79 4.11
N LEU A 180 -1.20 3.65 3.60
CA LEU A 180 -0.47 4.69 2.90
C LEU A 180 -0.49 4.37 1.40
N TYR A 181 -1.17 5.21 0.64
CA TYR A 181 -1.20 5.09 -0.81
C TYR A 181 -0.19 6.05 -1.44
N LEU A 182 0.79 5.51 -2.14
CA LEU A 182 1.78 6.27 -2.88
C LEU A 182 1.31 6.39 -4.34
N GLY A 183 0.84 7.57 -4.71
CA GLY A 183 0.33 7.84 -6.04
C GLY A 183 -0.74 8.93 -6.06
N GLU A 184 -1.25 9.20 -7.24
CA GLU A 184 -2.37 10.12 -7.40
C GLU A 184 -3.65 9.49 -6.84
N PRO A 185 -4.37 10.18 -5.94
CA PRO A 185 -5.59 9.63 -5.37
C PRO A 185 -6.64 9.42 -6.46
N ALA A 186 -7.10 8.18 -6.61
CA ALA A 186 -8.19 7.88 -7.52
C ALA A 186 -9.50 8.48 -6.97
N GLU A 187 -10.26 9.18 -7.83
CA GLU A 187 -11.46 9.95 -7.44
C GLU A 187 -12.52 9.14 -6.68
N ASP A 188 -12.62 7.84 -6.98
CA ASP A 188 -13.62 6.97 -6.37
C ASP A 188 -13.23 6.48 -4.96
N PHE A 189 -11.97 6.65 -4.53
CA PHE A 189 -11.50 6.13 -3.24
C PHE A 189 -11.39 7.23 -2.21
N SER A 190 -11.99 7.00 -1.03
CA SER A 190 -11.96 7.97 0.07
C SER A 190 -10.63 7.91 0.83
N PHE A 191 -9.98 9.05 0.94
CA PHE A 191 -8.83 9.26 1.79
C PHE A 191 -9.17 10.29 2.88
N GLN A 192 -8.70 10.06 4.10
CA GLN A 192 -8.87 11.03 5.18
C GLN A 192 -7.87 12.19 5.08
N TYR A 193 -6.71 11.93 4.46
CA TYR A 193 -5.65 12.92 4.29
C TYR A 193 -5.02 12.80 2.92
N HIS A 194 -4.68 13.94 2.37
CA HIS A 194 -3.98 14.07 1.10
C HIS A 194 -2.73 14.92 1.31
N PHE A 195 -1.59 14.34 1.01
CA PHE A 195 -0.31 15.02 1.00
C PHE A 195 0.33 14.95 -0.38
N ALA A 196 1.20 15.91 -0.67
CA ALA A 196 2.06 15.85 -1.84
C ALA A 196 3.51 16.17 -1.46
N ILE A 197 4.46 15.60 -2.16
CA ILE A 197 5.86 16.00 -2.10
C ILE A 197 6.18 16.70 -3.43
N ASN A 198 6.61 17.96 -3.32
CA ASN A 198 6.96 18.77 -4.49
C ASN A 198 8.32 18.35 -5.10
N ALA A 199 8.72 18.98 -6.19
CA ALA A 199 9.98 18.68 -6.88
C ALA A 199 11.22 18.91 -5.98
N ASP A 200 11.16 19.81 -5.01
CA ASP A 200 12.24 20.12 -4.07
C ASP A 200 12.27 19.17 -2.85
N GLY A 201 11.36 18.19 -2.80
CA GLY A 201 11.27 17.20 -1.73
C GLY A 201 10.49 17.65 -0.49
N HIS A 202 9.83 18.81 -0.51
CA HIS A 202 9.04 19.30 0.62
C HIS A 202 7.61 18.76 0.62
N LEU A 203 7.09 18.46 1.82
CA LEU A 203 5.71 18.05 2.01
C LEU A 203 4.76 19.24 1.88
N ILE A 204 3.67 19.04 1.13
CA ILE A 204 2.54 19.95 1.00
C ILE A 204 1.30 19.24 1.54
N ASP A 205 0.64 19.85 2.54
CA ASP A 205 -0.66 19.37 3.02
C ASP A 205 -1.77 19.90 2.08
N GLN A 206 -2.38 18.99 1.32
CA GLN A 206 -3.45 19.30 0.39
C GLN A 206 -4.84 19.34 1.06
N ASN A 207 -4.96 18.99 2.34
CA ASN A 207 -6.22 19.07 3.08
C ASN A 207 -6.54 20.49 3.55
N ILE A 208 -5.57 21.38 3.55
CA ILE A 208 -5.78 22.79 3.82
C ILE A 208 -6.52 23.33 2.59
N LYS A 209 -7.86 23.38 2.66
CA LYS A 209 -8.63 24.20 1.72
C LYS A 209 -8.04 25.59 1.81
N HIS A 210 -7.44 26.05 0.74
CA HIS A 210 -7.17 27.47 0.59
C HIS A 210 -8.52 28.19 0.65
N ASP A 211 -8.99 28.51 1.86
CA ASP A 211 -10.08 29.42 2.05
C ASP A 211 -9.60 30.75 1.45
N HIS A 212 -10.03 30.95 0.23
CA HIS A 212 -10.20 32.20 -0.48
C HIS A 212 -9.50 33.44 0.11
N PHE A 213 -8.31 33.70 -0.36
CA PHE A 213 -7.90 35.10 -0.49
C PHE A 213 -8.56 35.67 -1.77
N TRP A 214 -9.67 36.33 -1.59
CA TRP A 214 -10.19 37.32 -2.51
C TRP A 214 -9.75 38.71 -2.06
#